data_6c84f1bff7ef3f03062245195db68b33
#
_entry.id   6c84f1bff7ef3f03062245195db68b33
#
_cell.length_a   1.000
_cell.length_b   1.000
_cell.length_c   1.000
_cell.angle_alpha   90.00
_cell.angle_beta   90.00
_cell.angle_gamma   90.00
#
_symmetry.space_group_name_H-M   'P 1'
#
loop_
_entity.id
_entity.type
_entity.pdbx_description
1 polymer ?
#
loop_
_entity_poly.entity_id
_entity_poly.type
_entity_poly.pdbx_seq_one_letter_code
_entity_poly.pdbx_strand_id
1 'polypeptide(L)'
;VDLAIAESLARYGGAWIVVGGGPDAREMLNLARRRCPTARIITTNGGIDLFEPPDVPDVYYLNDQEACRVYHDRAVWMQRHGTRLATLRRVPSAMASRRVDGFDEFLTGGQVQNQFSRGGYSGGLSGLVCLEYAVNHGARRVHLVGMGGYAGQDEGDHFSGYATPGGDPERKRRHTREIIGPFTQAVVDACQEVEFIFYGRLNYRVTGRNVERIAQEVATCE
;
A
#
# COMPACT_ATOMS: atom_id res chain seq x y z
N VAL A 1 -20.49 12.76 10.42
CA VAL A 1 -19.66 11.55 10.26
C VAL A 1 -20.20 10.82 9.04
N ASP A 2 -19.35 10.57 8.07
CA ASP A 2 -19.72 9.82 6.86
C ASP A 2 -20.21 8.43 7.28
N LEU A 3 -21.39 8.03 6.80
CA LEU A 3 -22.02 6.76 7.17
C LEU A 3 -21.11 5.57 6.82
N ALA A 4 -20.40 5.66 5.70
CA ALA A 4 -19.45 4.64 5.26
C ALA A 4 -18.25 4.50 6.22
N ILE A 5 -17.79 5.59 6.82
CA ILE A 5 -16.74 5.57 7.85
C ILE A 5 -17.27 4.93 9.13
N ALA A 6 -18.48 5.28 9.56
CA ALA A 6 -19.10 4.71 10.75
C ALA A 6 -19.32 3.19 10.61
N GLU A 7 -19.79 2.73 9.46
CA GLU A 7 -19.96 1.31 9.14
C GLU A 7 -18.60 0.58 9.07
N SER A 8 -17.57 1.20 8.49
CA SER A 8 -16.21 0.66 8.45
C SER A 8 -15.64 0.49 9.86
N LEU A 9 -15.77 1.50 10.70
CA LEU A 9 -15.32 1.45 12.10
C LEU A 9 -16.05 0.37 12.89
N ALA A 10 -17.36 0.24 12.70
CA ALA A 10 -18.16 -0.79 13.37
C ALA A 10 -17.78 -2.20 12.94
N ARG A 11 -17.50 -2.40 11.65
CA ARG A 11 -17.24 -3.72 11.07
C ARG A 11 -15.80 -4.21 11.28
N TYR A 12 -14.81 -3.30 11.22
CA TYR A 12 -13.38 -3.66 11.16
C TYR A 12 -12.56 -3.07 12.30
N GLY A 13 -13.20 -2.42 13.28
CA GLY A 13 -12.49 -1.76 14.38
C GLY A 13 -11.54 -0.64 13.93
N GLY A 14 -11.65 -0.17 12.69
CA GLY A 14 -10.77 0.84 12.10
C GLY A 14 -9.36 0.36 11.80
N ALA A 15 -9.11 -0.95 11.73
CA ALA A 15 -7.80 -1.48 11.40
C ALA A 15 -7.66 -1.78 9.90
N TRP A 16 -6.49 -1.43 9.35
CA TRP A 16 -6.12 -1.69 7.96
C TRP A 16 -4.75 -2.33 7.85
N ILE A 17 -4.58 -3.22 6.87
CA ILE A 17 -3.29 -3.72 6.43
C ILE A 17 -3.03 -3.15 5.03
N VAL A 18 -2.00 -2.35 4.89
CA VAL A 18 -1.51 -1.82 3.62
C VAL A 18 -0.38 -2.69 3.14
N VAL A 19 -0.55 -3.33 1.98
CA VAL A 19 0.40 -4.30 1.45
C VAL A 19 1.09 -3.75 0.21
N GLY A 20 2.38 -3.50 0.33
CA GLY A 20 3.28 -3.19 -0.78
C GLY A 20 3.95 -4.43 -1.35
N GLY A 21 4.91 -4.20 -2.26
CA GLY A 21 5.63 -5.26 -2.98
C GLY A 21 6.98 -5.64 -2.40
N GLY A 22 7.33 -5.24 -1.17
CA GLY A 22 8.63 -5.53 -0.57
C GLY A 22 8.93 -7.03 -0.47
N PRO A 23 10.19 -7.43 -0.44
CA PRO A 23 10.60 -8.84 -0.54
C PRO A 23 10.10 -9.71 0.62
N ASP A 24 9.90 -9.12 1.79
CA ASP A 24 9.39 -9.76 3.00
C ASP A 24 7.84 -9.72 3.13
N ALA A 25 7.15 -9.17 2.12
CA ALA A 25 5.71 -8.89 2.21
C ALA A 25 4.87 -10.12 2.55
N ARG A 26 5.19 -11.30 2.03
CA ARG A 26 4.43 -12.53 2.29
C ARG A 26 4.47 -12.95 3.76
N GLU A 27 5.66 -12.97 4.34
CA GLU A 27 5.86 -13.34 5.74
C GLU A 27 5.22 -12.32 6.67
N MET A 28 5.46 -11.04 6.39
CA MET A 28 4.95 -9.94 7.19
C MET A 28 3.43 -9.78 7.09
N LEU A 29 2.82 -10.09 5.95
CA LEU A 29 1.36 -10.16 5.82
C LEU A 29 0.76 -11.22 6.73
N ASN A 30 1.36 -12.42 6.76
CA ASN A 30 0.90 -13.48 7.65
C ASN A 30 1.01 -13.08 9.12
N LEU A 31 2.08 -12.37 9.51
CA LEU A 31 2.24 -11.87 10.86
C LEU A 31 1.21 -10.78 11.20
N ALA A 32 1.00 -9.82 10.30
CA ALA A 32 0.02 -8.75 10.48
C ALA A 32 -1.41 -9.31 10.62
N ARG A 33 -1.78 -10.31 9.81
CA ARG A 33 -3.07 -10.98 9.88
C ARG A 33 -3.28 -11.72 11.21
N ARG A 34 -2.25 -12.38 11.74
CA ARG A 34 -2.35 -13.01 13.08
C ARG A 34 -2.59 -11.98 14.17
N ARG A 35 -1.97 -10.79 14.07
CA ARG A 35 -2.15 -9.71 15.05
C ARG A 35 -3.50 -8.99 14.91
N CYS A 36 -4.03 -8.91 13.69
CA CYS A 36 -5.28 -8.23 13.41
C CYS A 36 -6.10 -8.96 12.34
N PRO A 37 -6.77 -10.08 12.70
CA PRO A 37 -7.44 -10.96 11.74
C PRO A 37 -8.66 -10.34 11.06
N THR A 38 -9.21 -9.27 11.63
CA THR A 38 -10.39 -8.56 11.10
C THR A 38 -10.03 -7.25 10.39
N ALA A 39 -8.74 -6.96 10.19
CA ALA A 39 -8.32 -5.77 9.47
C ALA A 39 -8.74 -5.84 8.00
N ARG A 40 -9.15 -4.70 7.45
CA ARG A 40 -9.33 -4.55 6.00
C ARG A 40 -7.97 -4.52 5.31
N ILE A 41 -7.92 -5.02 4.11
CA ILE A 41 -6.68 -5.12 3.36
C ILE A 41 -6.75 -4.29 2.08
N ILE A 42 -5.77 -3.41 1.89
CA ILE A 42 -5.53 -2.74 0.62
C ILE A 42 -4.15 -3.13 0.10
N THR A 43 -4.08 -3.47 -1.18
CA THR A 43 -2.83 -3.79 -1.85
C THR A 43 -2.68 -3.07 -3.17
N THR A 44 -1.49 -3.10 -3.75
CA THR A 44 -1.17 -2.47 -5.02
C THR A 44 -0.12 -3.24 -5.81
N ASN A 45 -0.12 -3.06 -7.13
CA ASN A 45 0.84 -3.66 -8.05
C ASN A 45 1.02 -5.17 -7.79
N GLY A 46 2.25 -5.66 -7.73
CA GLY A 46 2.54 -7.07 -7.46
C GLY A 46 2.06 -7.61 -6.12
N GLY A 47 1.66 -6.75 -5.17
CA GLY A 47 1.07 -7.18 -3.91
C GLY A 47 -0.19 -8.05 -4.08
N ILE A 48 -0.86 -7.95 -5.23
CA ILE A 48 -2.02 -8.80 -5.56
C ILE A 48 -1.67 -10.28 -5.64
N ASP A 49 -0.43 -10.65 -5.97
CA ASP A 49 0.02 -12.04 -6.10
C ASP A 49 0.18 -12.76 -4.74
N LEU A 50 -0.03 -12.04 -3.64
CA LEU A 50 -0.09 -12.63 -2.30
C LEU A 50 -1.45 -13.24 -1.96
N PHE A 51 -2.46 -13.02 -2.79
CA PHE A 51 -3.86 -13.35 -2.52
C PHE A 51 -4.39 -14.37 -3.52
N GLU A 52 -5.23 -15.29 -3.03
CA GLU A 52 -5.96 -16.27 -3.81
C GLU A 52 -7.37 -16.44 -3.23
N PRO A 53 -8.44 -16.49 -4.04
CA PRO A 53 -9.78 -16.75 -3.53
C PRO A 53 -9.86 -18.04 -2.71
N PRO A 54 -10.63 -18.05 -1.63
CA PRO A 54 -11.54 -16.99 -1.20
C PRO A 54 -10.86 -15.82 -0.44
N ASP A 55 -9.55 -15.90 -0.22
CA ASP A 55 -8.76 -14.91 0.50
C ASP A 55 -8.33 -13.79 -0.45
N VAL A 56 -9.15 -12.78 -0.60
CA VAL A 56 -8.90 -11.62 -1.48
C VAL A 56 -8.75 -10.33 -0.67
N PRO A 57 -8.00 -9.31 -1.15
CA PRO A 57 -7.96 -8.02 -0.50
C PRO A 57 -9.30 -7.30 -0.64
N ASP A 58 -9.65 -6.44 0.31
CA ASP A 58 -10.86 -5.59 0.21
C ASP A 58 -10.72 -4.58 -0.93
N VAL A 59 -9.50 -4.04 -1.12
CA VAL A 59 -9.22 -3.03 -2.14
C VAL A 59 -7.93 -3.36 -2.88
N TYR A 60 -7.97 -3.22 -4.19
CA TYR A 60 -6.79 -3.28 -5.03
C TYR A 60 -6.62 -1.95 -5.78
N TYR A 61 -5.53 -1.25 -5.49
CA TYR A 61 -5.21 0.01 -6.11
C TYR A 61 -4.26 -0.17 -7.29
N LEU A 62 -4.66 0.35 -8.45
CA LEU A 62 -3.89 0.36 -9.69
C LEU A 62 -3.89 1.75 -10.32
N ASN A 63 -2.73 2.29 -10.64
CA ASN A 63 -2.60 3.55 -11.37
C ASN A 63 -1.40 3.58 -12.32
N ASP A 64 -0.43 2.71 -12.09
CA ASP A 64 0.76 2.60 -12.93
C ASP A 64 0.41 1.85 -14.23
N GLN A 65 0.78 2.43 -15.39
CA GLN A 65 0.46 1.88 -16.70
C GLN A 65 1.02 0.46 -16.90
N GLU A 66 2.25 0.22 -16.46
CA GLU A 66 2.88 -1.08 -16.59
C GLU A 66 2.24 -2.09 -15.65
N ALA A 67 1.96 -1.70 -14.41
CA ALA A 67 1.25 -2.55 -13.46
C ALA A 67 -0.15 -2.92 -13.99
N CYS A 68 -0.87 -1.97 -14.58
CA CYS A 68 -2.16 -2.26 -15.20
C CYS A 68 -2.04 -3.25 -16.36
N ARG A 69 -0.99 -3.15 -17.17
CA ARG A 69 -0.74 -4.09 -18.26
C ARG A 69 -0.43 -5.50 -17.76
N VAL A 70 0.36 -5.61 -16.69
CA VAL A 70 0.80 -6.89 -16.12
C VAL A 70 -0.32 -7.56 -15.32
N TYR A 71 -1.04 -6.78 -14.52
CA TYR A 71 -2.00 -7.32 -13.53
C TYR A 71 -3.47 -7.19 -13.94
N HIS A 72 -3.78 -6.79 -15.17
CA HIS A 72 -5.15 -6.61 -15.64
C HIS A 72 -6.06 -7.82 -15.37
N ASP A 73 -5.67 -8.98 -15.87
CA ASP A 73 -6.50 -10.19 -15.76
C ASP A 73 -6.67 -10.63 -14.31
N ARG A 74 -5.61 -10.44 -13.52
CA ARG A 74 -5.62 -10.71 -12.09
C ARG A 74 -6.56 -9.75 -11.35
N ALA A 75 -6.53 -8.46 -11.70
CA ALA A 75 -7.42 -7.46 -11.13
C ALA A 75 -8.89 -7.77 -11.39
N VAL A 76 -9.23 -8.07 -12.65
CA VAL A 76 -10.60 -8.45 -13.05
C VAL A 76 -11.05 -9.73 -12.34
N TRP A 77 -10.15 -10.69 -12.20
CA TRP A 77 -10.47 -11.92 -11.50
C TRP A 77 -10.72 -11.69 -10.01
N MET A 78 -9.90 -10.90 -9.33
CA MET A 78 -10.09 -10.52 -7.93
C MET A 78 -11.38 -9.72 -7.72
N GLN A 79 -11.71 -8.80 -8.63
CA GLN A 79 -12.96 -8.03 -8.57
C GLN A 79 -14.19 -8.94 -8.58
N ARG A 80 -14.18 -9.99 -9.42
CA ARG A 80 -15.26 -10.99 -9.45
C ARG A 80 -15.40 -11.78 -8.13
N HIS A 81 -14.36 -11.77 -7.29
CA HIS A 81 -14.35 -12.40 -5.97
C HIS A 81 -14.53 -11.41 -4.81
N GLY A 82 -14.92 -10.16 -5.10
CA GLY A 82 -15.31 -9.17 -4.10
C GLY A 82 -14.29 -8.09 -3.80
N THR A 83 -13.11 -8.09 -4.43
CA THR A 83 -12.15 -7.00 -4.32
C THR A 83 -12.66 -5.76 -5.03
N ARG A 84 -12.60 -4.59 -4.39
CA ARG A 84 -12.87 -3.30 -5.03
C ARG A 84 -11.64 -2.81 -5.77
N LEU A 85 -11.80 -2.36 -7.01
CA LEU A 85 -10.72 -1.76 -7.79
C LEU A 85 -10.73 -0.24 -7.60
N ALA A 86 -9.62 0.33 -7.18
CA ALA A 86 -9.43 1.76 -6.99
C ALA A 86 -8.31 2.32 -7.88
N THR A 87 -8.48 3.54 -8.37
CA THR A 87 -7.47 4.26 -9.15
C THR A 87 -7.55 5.77 -8.90
N LEU A 88 -6.55 6.53 -9.32
CA LEU A 88 -6.64 7.98 -9.35
C LEU A 88 -7.50 8.46 -10.53
N ARG A 89 -8.22 9.56 -10.33
CA ARG A 89 -9.11 10.16 -11.33
C ARG A 89 -8.43 10.52 -12.66
N ARG A 90 -7.11 10.72 -12.66
CA ARG A 90 -6.31 10.93 -13.86
C ARG A 90 -5.70 9.60 -14.30
N VAL A 91 -6.52 8.75 -14.89
CA VAL A 91 -6.02 7.62 -15.65
C VAL A 91 -5.28 8.16 -16.88
N PRO A 92 -4.00 7.84 -17.10
CA PRO A 92 -3.33 8.22 -18.34
C PRO A 92 -4.14 7.73 -19.54
N SER A 93 -4.23 8.54 -20.61
CA SER A 93 -5.00 8.24 -21.81
C SER A 93 -4.65 6.89 -22.47
N ALA A 94 -3.44 6.37 -22.21
CA ALA A 94 -3.02 5.04 -22.64
C ALA A 94 -3.74 3.89 -21.90
N MET A 95 -4.32 4.14 -20.72
CA MET A 95 -5.14 3.15 -19.99
C MET A 95 -6.58 3.13 -20.52
N ALA A 96 -7.09 4.24 -21.06
CA ALA A 96 -8.39 4.29 -21.69
C ALA A 96 -8.50 3.34 -22.91
N SER A 97 -7.38 2.97 -23.52
CA SER A 97 -7.35 2.06 -24.67
C SER A 97 -7.22 0.57 -24.30
N ARG A 98 -6.94 0.24 -23.04
CA ARG A 98 -6.90 -1.13 -22.52
C ARG A 98 -7.73 -1.19 -21.26
N ARG A 99 -9.02 -1.31 -21.46
CA ARG A 99 -10.07 -1.40 -20.48
C ARG A 99 -9.74 -2.36 -19.33
N VAL A 100 -9.28 -1.83 -18.20
CA VAL A 100 -9.77 -2.35 -16.95
C VAL A 100 -11.19 -1.84 -16.89
N ASP A 101 -12.14 -2.62 -17.38
CA ASP A 101 -13.54 -2.26 -17.33
C ASP A 101 -13.95 -2.23 -15.86
N GLY A 102 -14.33 -1.06 -15.37
CA GLY A 102 -14.98 -0.92 -14.11
C GLY A 102 -14.09 -0.78 -12.89
N PHE A 103 -13.31 0.30 -12.80
CA PHE A 103 -12.89 0.73 -11.47
C PHE A 103 -14.13 1.08 -10.63
N ASP A 104 -14.18 0.54 -9.43
CA ASP A 104 -15.27 0.78 -8.48
C ASP A 104 -15.12 2.14 -7.82
N GLU A 105 -13.89 2.67 -7.76
CA GLU A 105 -13.59 3.90 -7.05
C GLU A 105 -12.51 4.73 -7.75
N PHE A 106 -12.82 6.03 -7.90
CA PHE A 106 -11.88 7.03 -8.40
C PHE A 106 -11.47 7.94 -7.26
N LEU A 107 -10.22 7.83 -6.81
CA LEU A 107 -9.70 8.58 -5.68
C LEU A 107 -9.52 10.05 -6.05
N THR A 108 -10.16 10.93 -5.29
CA THR A 108 -10.10 12.37 -5.47
C THR A 108 -9.82 13.05 -4.15
N GLY A 109 -8.70 13.74 -4.02
CA GLY A 109 -8.35 14.53 -2.84
C GLY A 109 -8.03 13.68 -1.61
N GLY A 110 -6.89 13.85 -1.02
CA GLY A 110 -6.53 13.28 0.26
C GLY A 110 -6.85 14.23 1.41
N GLN A 111 -7.15 13.71 2.59
CA GLN A 111 -7.29 14.52 3.81
C GLN A 111 -5.92 14.97 4.34
N VAL A 112 -4.88 14.22 4.04
CA VAL A 112 -3.52 14.56 4.42
C VAL A 112 -2.92 15.46 3.36
N GLN A 113 -2.87 16.76 3.66
CA GLN A 113 -2.14 17.71 2.82
C GLN A 113 -0.66 17.67 3.18
N ASN A 114 0.16 17.33 2.22
CA ASN A 114 1.62 17.39 2.35
C ASN A 114 2.25 17.97 1.07
N GLN A 115 3.53 18.32 1.15
CA GLN A 115 4.27 18.92 0.04
C GLN A 115 4.35 18.04 -1.21
N PHE A 116 4.02 16.75 -1.10
CA PHE A 116 4.11 15.77 -2.19
C PHE A 116 2.75 15.51 -2.85
N SER A 117 1.63 15.83 -2.18
CA SER A 117 0.30 15.72 -2.75
C SER A 117 -0.11 17.02 -3.43
N ARG A 118 -0.15 17.04 -4.73
CA ARG A 118 -0.69 18.17 -5.53
C ARG A 118 -2.22 18.16 -5.48
N GLY A 119 -2.81 18.44 -4.32
CA GLY A 119 -4.25 18.53 -4.15
C GLY A 119 -4.97 17.17 -4.14
N GLY A 120 -4.33 16.12 -3.63
CA GLY A 120 -4.91 14.79 -3.55
C GLY A 120 -3.91 13.76 -3.09
N TYR A 121 -4.21 12.51 -3.36
CA TYR A 121 -3.30 11.41 -3.14
C TYR A 121 -1.94 11.63 -3.82
N SER A 122 -0.87 11.13 -3.21
CA SER A 122 0.50 11.24 -3.74
C SER A 122 0.63 10.55 -5.09
N GLY A 123 0.51 11.29 -6.14
CA GLY A 123 0.33 10.82 -7.51
C GLY A 123 1.48 10.03 -8.14
N GLY A 124 2.38 9.43 -7.38
CA GLY A 124 3.53 8.75 -7.96
C GLY A 124 3.94 7.44 -7.29
N LEU A 125 3.43 7.14 -6.11
CA LEU A 125 3.86 5.97 -5.34
C LEU A 125 2.66 5.20 -4.81
N SER A 126 2.33 4.13 -5.48
CA SER A 126 1.13 3.35 -5.23
C SER A 126 0.97 2.91 -3.78
N GLY A 127 2.06 2.50 -3.12
CA GLY A 127 2.01 2.13 -1.70
C GLY A 127 1.64 3.29 -0.77
N LEU A 128 2.10 4.51 -1.07
CA LEU A 128 1.76 5.71 -0.28
C LEU A 128 0.31 6.12 -0.51
N VAL A 129 -0.21 5.96 -1.72
CA VAL A 129 -1.64 6.15 -2.00
C VAL A 129 -2.49 5.16 -1.19
N CYS A 130 -2.07 3.91 -1.07
CA CYS A 130 -2.75 2.93 -0.23
C CYS A 130 -2.72 3.31 1.26
N LEU A 131 -1.62 3.88 1.75
CA LEU A 131 -1.54 4.40 3.11
C LEU A 131 -2.52 5.55 3.33
N GLU A 132 -2.54 6.54 2.44
CA GLU A 132 -3.51 7.65 2.50
C GLU A 132 -4.95 7.15 2.39
N TYR A 133 -5.19 6.16 1.54
CA TYR A 133 -6.50 5.52 1.41
C TYR A 133 -6.99 4.98 2.75
N ALA A 134 -6.16 4.19 3.42
CA ALA A 134 -6.52 3.62 4.72
C ALA A 134 -6.86 4.72 5.75
N VAL A 135 -6.04 5.77 5.84
CA VAL A 135 -6.27 6.90 6.75
C VAL A 135 -7.56 7.64 6.38
N ASN A 136 -7.78 7.95 5.11
CA ASN A 136 -8.97 8.66 4.64
C ASN A 136 -10.26 7.85 4.84
N HIS A 137 -10.15 6.52 4.94
CA HIS A 137 -11.27 5.62 5.23
C HIS A 137 -11.39 5.29 6.73
N GLY A 138 -10.89 6.17 7.59
CA GLY A 138 -11.12 6.15 9.02
C GLY A 138 -10.27 5.12 9.77
N ALA A 139 -9.09 4.77 9.26
CA ALA A 139 -8.18 3.93 10.00
C ALA A 139 -7.84 4.54 11.36
N ARG A 140 -7.89 3.72 12.41
CA ARG A 140 -7.31 4.01 13.73
C ARG A 140 -6.00 3.26 13.94
N ARG A 141 -5.79 2.22 13.16
CA ARG A 141 -4.57 1.42 13.15
C ARG A 141 -4.25 1.00 11.73
N VAL A 142 -3.02 1.23 11.30
CA VAL A 142 -2.52 0.84 9.98
C VAL A 142 -1.29 -0.04 10.13
N HIS A 143 -1.39 -1.26 9.64
CA HIS A 143 -0.30 -2.22 9.54
C HIS A 143 0.33 -2.06 8.14
N LEU A 144 1.62 -1.72 8.08
CA LEU A 144 2.34 -1.49 6.84
C LEU A 144 3.28 -2.66 6.56
N VAL A 145 2.99 -3.40 5.50
CA VAL A 145 3.66 -4.64 5.10
C VAL A 145 4.29 -4.45 3.73
N GLY A 146 5.54 -4.84 3.57
CA GLY A 146 6.25 -4.70 2.29
C GLY A 146 6.41 -3.24 1.84
N MET A 147 6.42 -2.30 2.78
CA MET A 147 6.50 -0.85 2.56
C MET A 147 7.89 -0.29 2.90
N GLY A 148 8.90 -1.14 2.92
CA GLY A 148 10.26 -0.81 3.37
C GLY A 148 11.02 0.22 2.52
N GLY A 149 10.47 0.64 1.40
CA GLY A 149 11.17 1.40 0.37
C GLY A 149 12.09 0.48 -0.45
N TYR A 150 12.71 1.05 -1.48
CA TYR A 150 13.60 0.27 -2.32
C TYR A 150 14.86 -0.11 -1.54
N ALA A 151 15.01 -1.40 -1.25
CA ALA A 151 16.18 -1.91 -0.53
C ALA A 151 17.45 -1.83 -1.37
N GLY A 152 17.30 -1.78 -2.66
CA GLY A 152 18.34 -1.67 -3.69
C GLY A 152 19.64 -2.32 -3.29
N GLN A 153 19.90 -3.53 -3.64
CA GLN A 153 21.23 -3.92 -4.04
C GLN A 153 21.29 -5.24 -4.79
N ASP A 154 20.75 -6.34 -4.34
CA ASP A 154 21.17 -7.59 -4.96
C ASP A 154 20.07 -8.64 -5.06
N GLU A 155 18.94 -8.41 -4.46
CA GLU A 155 17.83 -9.36 -4.44
C GLU A 155 16.56 -8.62 -4.78
N GLY A 156 15.84 -9.03 -5.79
CA GLY A 156 14.69 -8.36 -6.39
C GLY A 156 13.93 -7.42 -5.46
N ASP A 157 13.79 -6.17 -5.84
CA ASP A 157 13.12 -5.12 -5.05
C ASP A 157 11.67 -5.44 -4.68
N HIS A 158 11.12 -6.52 -5.26
CA HIS A 158 9.76 -6.98 -5.08
C HIS A 158 9.72 -8.50 -4.95
N PHE A 159 8.88 -9.02 -4.05
CA PHE A 159 8.69 -10.47 -3.87
C PHE A 159 8.14 -11.16 -5.13
N SER A 160 7.42 -10.45 -6.00
CA SER A 160 6.80 -10.98 -7.23
C SER A 160 7.75 -11.03 -8.43
N GLY A 161 9.03 -10.68 -8.25
CA GLY A 161 9.94 -10.54 -9.39
C GLY A 161 9.57 -9.39 -10.34
N TYR A 162 8.55 -8.59 -10.00
CA TYR A 162 8.25 -7.35 -10.70
C TYR A 162 9.38 -6.36 -10.42
N ALA A 163 10.44 -6.51 -11.17
CA ALA A 163 11.49 -5.53 -11.22
C ALA A 163 10.94 -4.32 -11.97
N THR A 164 11.01 -3.16 -11.37
CA THR A 164 10.90 -1.93 -12.17
C THR A 164 12.04 -1.98 -13.18
N PRO A 165 11.76 -2.19 -14.48
CA PRO A 165 12.83 -2.42 -15.45
C PRO A 165 13.82 -1.27 -15.40
N GLY A 166 15.12 -1.58 -15.25
CA GLY A 166 16.20 -0.62 -15.42
C GLY A 166 16.32 0.50 -14.41
N GLY A 167 15.80 0.34 -13.20
CA GLY A 167 15.94 1.36 -12.16
C GLY A 167 17.36 1.46 -11.63
N ASP A 168 18.06 2.58 -11.91
CA ASP A 168 19.33 2.94 -11.30
C ASP A 168 19.23 2.82 -9.76
N PRO A 169 20.07 2.01 -9.10
CA PRO A 169 20.06 1.84 -7.64
C PRO A 169 20.19 3.16 -6.87
N GLU A 170 20.98 4.12 -7.39
CA GLU A 170 21.10 5.44 -6.76
C GLU A 170 19.83 6.26 -6.86
N ARG A 171 19.14 6.19 -8.00
CA ARG A 171 17.80 6.80 -8.17
C ARG A 171 16.80 6.21 -7.19
N LYS A 172 16.80 4.88 -6.99
CA LYS A 172 15.93 4.20 -6.04
C LYS A 172 16.22 4.61 -4.60
N ARG A 173 17.49 4.66 -4.18
CA ARG A 173 17.90 5.14 -2.86
C ARG A 173 17.50 6.59 -2.63
N ARG A 174 17.73 7.45 -3.63
CA ARG A 174 17.31 8.85 -3.58
C ARG A 174 15.81 8.99 -3.43
N HIS A 175 15.04 8.23 -4.20
CA HIS A 175 13.57 8.21 -4.13
C HIS A 175 13.07 7.80 -2.75
N THR A 176 13.67 6.76 -2.16
CA THR A 176 13.35 6.31 -0.80
C THR A 176 13.63 7.41 0.23
N ARG A 177 14.79 8.05 0.15
CA ARG A 177 15.24 9.09 1.09
C ARG A 177 14.46 10.39 0.95
N GLU A 178 14.21 10.83 -0.28
CA GLU A 178 13.68 12.17 -0.57
C GLU A 178 12.16 12.20 -0.72
N ILE A 179 11.52 11.06 -0.99
CA ILE A 179 10.07 10.98 -1.21
C ILE A 179 9.40 10.02 -0.25
N ILE A 180 9.74 8.72 -0.27
CA ILE A 180 9.01 7.72 0.51
C ILE A 180 9.10 8.01 2.01
N GLY A 181 10.29 8.20 2.54
CA GLY A 181 10.50 8.47 3.95
C GLY A 181 9.82 9.76 4.42
N PRO A 182 10.11 10.92 3.80
CA PRO A 182 9.47 12.19 4.17
C PRO A 182 7.96 12.19 4.02
N PHE A 183 7.42 11.56 2.96
CA PHE A 183 5.97 11.45 2.81
C PHE A 183 5.34 10.61 3.92
N THR A 184 5.91 9.43 4.19
CA THR A 184 5.42 8.55 5.26
C THR A 184 5.47 9.26 6.61
N GLN A 185 6.56 10.00 6.89
CA GLN A 185 6.67 10.80 8.10
C GLN A 185 5.59 11.89 8.17
N ALA A 186 5.33 12.58 7.06
CA ALA A 186 4.30 13.62 7.01
C ALA A 186 2.89 13.08 7.31
N VAL A 187 2.56 11.86 6.83
CA VAL A 187 1.30 11.20 7.15
C VAL A 187 1.24 10.85 8.64
N VAL A 188 2.30 10.29 9.20
CA VAL A 188 2.39 9.94 10.62
C VAL A 188 2.23 11.18 11.51
N ASP A 189 2.89 12.28 11.15
CA ASP A 189 2.82 13.54 11.89
C ASP A 189 1.43 14.20 11.83
N ALA A 190 0.77 14.11 10.69
CA ALA A 190 -0.56 14.67 10.49
C ALA A 190 -1.68 13.85 11.17
N CYS A 191 -1.45 12.55 11.41
CA CYS A 191 -2.47 11.61 11.89
C CYS A 191 -2.08 11.01 13.25
N GLN A 192 -1.96 11.86 14.26
CA GLN A 192 -1.48 11.48 15.60
C GLN A 192 -2.43 10.53 16.36
N GLU A 193 -3.69 10.46 15.93
CA GLU A 193 -4.72 9.56 16.45
C GLU A 193 -4.69 8.16 15.82
N VAL A 194 -3.90 7.98 14.76
CA VAL A 194 -3.73 6.71 14.05
C VAL A 194 -2.45 6.03 14.54
N GLU A 195 -2.55 4.76 14.90
CA GLU A 195 -1.39 3.92 15.21
C GLU A 195 -0.84 3.31 13.93
N PHE A 196 0.46 3.51 13.67
CA PHE A 196 1.16 2.97 12.50
C PHE A 196 2.13 1.88 12.91
N ILE A 197 1.95 0.66 12.38
CA ILE A 197 2.77 -0.50 12.71
C ILE A 197 3.49 -0.96 11.44
N PHE A 198 4.80 -0.79 11.43
CA PHE A 198 5.66 -1.15 10.31
C PHE A 198 6.24 -2.55 10.51
N TYR A 199 6.05 -3.42 9.53
CA TYR A 199 6.53 -4.78 9.53
C TYR A 199 7.73 -4.95 8.61
N GLY A 200 8.74 -5.66 9.10
CA GLY A 200 9.93 -5.98 8.35
C GLY A 200 10.95 -4.83 8.25
N ARG A 201 11.77 -4.89 7.23
CA ARG A 201 12.88 -3.95 7.04
C ARG A 201 12.40 -2.61 6.46
N LEU A 202 12.82 -1.51 7.08
CA LEU A 202 12.66 -0.15 6.54
C LEU A 202 14.00 0.42 6.13
N ASN A 203 14.07 0.98 4.93
CA ASN A 203 15.24 1.67 4.38
C ASN A 203 15.15 3.20 4.54
N TYR A 204 14.21 3.66 5.35
CA TYR A 204 14.02 5.05 5.73
C TYR A 204 13.64 5.13 7.21
N ARG A 205 13.75 6.33 7.76
CA ARG A 205 13.42 6.59 9.16
C ARG A 205 12.01 7.19 9.25
N VAL A 206 11.19 6.60 10.12
CA VAL A 206 9.91 7.16 10.57
C VAL A 206 9.90 7.13 12.08
N THR A 207 9.47 8.20 12.71
CA THR A 207 9.41 8.32 14.17
C THR A 207 8.08 8.96 14.58
N GLY A 208 7.63 8.62 15.77
CA GLY A 208 6.40 9.18 16.36
C GLY A 208 5.98 8.37 17.56
N ARG A 209 5.20 9.00 18.45
CA ARG A 209 4.62 8.30 19.62
C ARG A 209 3.59 7.23 19.22
N ASN A 210 3.07 7.37 18.00
CA ASN A 210 2.07 6.50 17.37
C ASN A 210 2.69 5.52 16.36
N VAL A 211 4.01 5.28 16.43
CA VAL A 211 4.76 4.39 15.54
C VAL A 211 5.29 3.19 16.30
N GLU A 212 4.94 2.00 15.87
CA GLU A 212 5.53 0.72 16.27
C GLU A 212 6.33 0.12 15.10
N ARG A 213 7.45 -0.55 15.40
CA ARG A 213 8.23 -1.29 14.42
C ARG A 213 8.36 -2.74 14.86
N ILE A 214 8.04 -3.64 13.95
CA ILE A 214 8.18 -5.08 14.14
C ILE A 214 9.26 -5.54 13.17
N ALA A 215 10.46 -5.72 13.69
CA ALA A 215 11.55 -6.30 12.91
C ALA A 215 11.24 -7.77 12.57
N GLN A 216 11.79 -8.23 11.45
CA GLN A 216 11.82 -9.66 11.15
C GLN A 216 12.68 -10.31 12.24
N GLU A 217 12.13 -11.27 12.98
CA GLU A 217 12.95 -12.14 13.83
C GLU A 217 13.84 -12.94 12.88
N VAL A 218 15.11 -12.60 12.85
CA VAL A 218 16.11 -13.45 12.21
C VAL A 218 16.12 -14.72 13.04
N ALA A 219 15.51 -15.79 12.51
CA ALA A 219 15.67 -17.10 13.09
C ALA A 219 17.18 -17.40 13.05
N THR A 220 17.85 -17.21 14.17
CA THR A 220 19.19 -17.75 14.40
C THR A 220 19.00 -19.27 14.41
N CYS A 221 19.27 -19.92 13.28
CA CYS A 221 19.49 -21.33 13.25
C CYS A 221 20.74 -21.60 14.10
N GLU A 222 20.53 -22.07 15.34
CA GLU A 222 21.56 -22.76 16.10
C GLU A 222 21.81 -24.16 15.53
#